data_b01efc1b0ea19ea09683c90bbed6a516
#
_entry.id   b01efc1b0ea19ea09683c90bbed6a516
#
_cell.length_a   1.000
_cell.length_b   1.000
_cell.length_c   1.000
_cell.angle_alpha   90.00
_cell.angle_beta   90.00
_cell.angle_gamma   90.00
#
_symmetry.space_group_name_H-M   'P 1'
#
loop_
_entity.id
_entity.type
_entity.pdbx_description
1 polymer ?
#
loop_
_entity_poly.entity_id
_entity_poly.type
_entity_poly.pdbx_seq_one_letter_code
_entity_poly.pdbx_strand_id
1 'polypeptide(L)'
;LEQLQTSYKYMLEYMKQGANDPERWNLYQKMVSDTWGIADQSRLLILDNASSRYYHEVRRTPKSPDLSNYGLKTILHILESFNDDLAVSGLLSDEKMDEVLKRHEDTLKFMFIRTWTNSAWTPEDEEDAKAMLASELLPGDDLCLFVSALTLSLMECFDLRKIMWLLDAYEHPNVNVSQRALVGAMIIFHIYRSRLTFYPELIKRVDLMEEIPSFREDVARIYRQMLLCQETEKIDKKMREEIIPEMLKNVSSMKNMRFGFEESDEENND
;
A
#
# COMPACT_ATOMS: atom_id res chain seq x y z
N LEU A 1 6.98 27.52 1.75
CA LEU A 1 5.81 28.11 2.38
C LEU A 1 5.65 29.59 1.99
N GLU A 2 6.72 30.40 2.08
CA GLU A 2 6.70 31.83 1.73
C GLU A 2 6.27 32.09 0.29
N GLN A 3 6.79 31.30 -0.67
CA GLN A 3 6.39 31.39 -2.08
C GLN A 3 4.88 31.11 -2.25
N LEU A 4 4.38 30.12 -1.57
CA LEU A 4 2.96 29.75 -1.60
C LEU A 4 2.08 30.89 -1.05
N GLN A 5 2.46 31.46 0.08
CA GLN A 5 1.76 32.62 0.67
C GLN A 5 1.77 33.83 -0.27
N THR A 6 2.90 34.08 -0.93
CA THR A 6 3.05 35.18 -1.89
C THR A 6 2.15 34.95 -3.11
N SER A 7 2.18 33.77 -3.69
CA SER A 7 1.31 33.42 -4.83
C SER A 7 -0.17 33.54 -4.48
N TYR A 8 -0.58 33.10 -3.27
CA TYR A 8 -1.96 33.22 -2.81
C TYR A 8 -2.38 34.69 -2.63
N LYS A 9 -1.52 35.52 -2.04
CA LYS A 9 -1.79 36.95 -1.91
C LYS A 9 -1.97 37.63 -3.26
N TYR A 10 -1.09 37.37 -4.22
CA TYR A 10 -1.24 37.93 -5.57
C TYR A 10 -2.53 37.48 -6.24
N MET A 11 -2.88 36.21 -6.14
CA MET A 11 -4.14 35.69 -6.68
C MET A 11 -5.35 36.43 -6.09
N LEU A 12 -5.35 36.71 -4.77
CA LEU A 12 -6.43 37.45 -4.11
C LEU A 12 -6.47 38.92 -4.55
N GLU A 13 -5.32 39.57 -4.77
CA GLU A 13 -5.25 40.95 -5.27
C GLU A 13 -5.80 41.05 -6.68
N TYR A 14 -5.45 40.16 -7.60
CA TYR A 14 -6.00 40.08 -8.95
C TYR A 14 -7.53 39.85 -8.93
N MET A 15 -8.00 39.01 -8.02
CA MET A 15 -9.46 38.82 -7.85
C MET A 15 -10.16 40.10 -7.41
N LYS A 16 -9.59 40.84 -6.44
CA LYS A 16 -10.15 42.10 -5.98
C LYS A 16 -10.19 43.18 -7.06
N GLN A 17 -9.23 43.16 -7.98
CA GLN A 17 -9.18 44.06 -9.12
C GLN A 17 -10.14 43.68 -10.26
N GLY A 18 -10.91 42.59 -10.11
CA GLY A 18 -11.84 42.13 -11.10
C GLY A 18 -11.20 41.48 -12.33
N ALA A 19 -9.91 41.14 -12.28
CA ALA A 19 -9.23 40.44 -13.36
C ALA A 19 -9.84 39.06 -13.59
N ASN A 20 -10.23 38.77 -14.85
CA ASN A 20 -10.68 37.44 -15.25
C ASN A 20 -9.50 36.67 -15.85
N ASP A 21 -8.92 35.81 -15.03
CA ASP A 21 -7.79 34.95 -15.43
C ASP A 21 -8.31 33.52 -15.64
N PRO A 22 -8.27 32.97 -16.87
CA PRO A 22 -8.72 31.61 -17.16
C PRO A 22 -7.85 30.56 -16.47
N GLU A 23 -6.57 30.86 -16.18
CA GLU A 23 -5.65 29.92 -15.53
C GLU A 23 -5.75 29.95 -13.99
N ARG A 24 -6.58 30.80 -13.42
CA ARG A 24 -6.74 30.93 -11.96
C ARG A 24 -7.06 29.62 -11.28
N TRP A 25 -7.94 28.82 -11.89
CA TRP A 25 -8.32 27.54 -11.31
C TRP A 25 -7.14 26.55 -11.28
N ASN A 26 -6.37 26.47 -12.35
CA ASN A 26 -5.18 25.64 -12.42
C ASN A 26 -4.12 26.08 -11.38
N LEU A 27 -3.92 27.38 -11.23
CA LEU A 27 -3.03 27.93 -10.20
C LEU A 27 -3.51 27.58 -8.79
N TYR A 28 -4.81 27.69 -8.53
CA TYR A 28 -5.40 27.31 -7.25
C TYR A 28 -5.22 25.83 -6.95
N GLN A 29 -5.52 24.97 -7.90
CA GLN A 29 -5.31 23.50 -7.76
C GLN A 29 -3.86 23.19 -7.42
N LYS A 30 -2.91 23.82 -8.13
CA LYS A 30 -1.49 23.65 -7.84
C LYS A 30 -1.13 24.11 -6.44
N MET A 31 -1.61 25.28 -5.99
CA MET A 31 -1.34 25.74 -4.63
C MET A 31 -1.90 24.82 -3.56
N VAL A 32 -3.07 24.21 -3.79
CA VAL A 32 -3.64 23.24 -2.87
C VAL A 32 -2.81 21.97 -2.84
N SER A 33 -2.37 21.44 -3.98
CA SER A 33 -1.51 20.26 -4.04
C SER A 33 -0.15 20.48 -3.37
N ASP A 34 0.47 21.64 -3.58
CA ASP A 34 1.72 22.05 -2.93
C ASP A 34 1.55 22.15 -1.40
N THR A 35 0.41 22.68 -0.95
CA THR A 35 0.08 22.78 0.48
C THR A 35 -0.01 21.40 1.13
N TRP A 36 -0.69 20.45 0.45
CA TRP A 36 -0.75 19.06 0.92
C TRP A 36 0.64 18.41 0.98
N GLY A 37 1.49 18.66 -0.03
CA GLY A 37 2.87 18.15 -0.05
C GLY A 37 3.69 18.65 1.15
N ILE A 38 3.59 19.94 1.46
CA ILE A 38 4.27 20.54 2.64
C ILE A 38 3.72 19.94 3.94
N ALA A 39 2.41 19.77 4.05
CA ALA A 39 1.78 19.19 5.23
C ALA A 39 2.22 17.73 5.45
N ASP A 40 2.27 16.91 4.39
CA ASP A 40 2.71 15.52 4.47
C ASP A 40 4.19 15.40 4.87
N GLN A 41 5.07 16.21 4.27
CA GLN A 41 6.48 16.25 4.64
C GLN A 41 6.68 16.67 6.10
N SER A 42 5.96 17.71 6.54
CA SER A 42 6.02 18.17 7.93
C SER A 42 5.53 17.10 8.91
N ARG A 43 4.42 16.42 8.57
CA ARG A 43 3.89 15.30 9.34
C ARG A 43 4.92 14.17 9.47
N LEU A 44 5.56 13.77 8.37
CA LEU A 44 6.58 12.73 8.40
C LEU A 44 7.77 13.10 9.27
N LEU A 45 8.29 14.33 9.15
CA LEU A 45 9.40 14.82 9.97
C LEU A 45 9.07 14.80 11.48
N ILE A 46 7.86 15.19 11.85
CA ILE A 46 7.41 15.17 13.25
C ILE A 46 7.30 13.72 13.74
N LEU A 47 6.66 12.85 12.97
CA LEU A 47 6.44 11.46 13.35
C LEU A 47 7.75 10.63 13.35
N ASP A 48 8.67 10.91 12.44
CA ASP A 48 9.99 10.28 12.44
C ASP A 48 10.76 10.56 13.75
N ASN A 49 10.47 11.66 14.45
CA ASN A 49 11.11 11.97 15.74
C ASN A 49 10.30 11.50 16.96
N ALA A 50 8.98 11.41 16.86
CA ALA A 50 8.09 11.23 18.00
C ALA A 50 7.38 9.87 18.05
N SER A 51 7.23 9.17 16.92
CA SER A 51 6.43 7.95 16.82
C SER A 51 7.25 6.70 17.14
N SER A 52 6.63 5.77 17.86
CA SER A 52 7.15 4.40 18.11
C SER A 52 6.63 3.39 17.08
N ARG A 53 5.92 3.81 16.03
CA ARG A 53 5.50 2.90 14.97
C ARG A 53 6.72 2.37 14.22
N TYR A 54 6.71 1.08 13.88
CA TYR A 54 7.81 0.39 13.21
C TYR A 54 8.25 1.08 11.91
N TYR A 55 7.32 1.63 11.14
CA TYR A 55 7.63 2.41 9.93
C TYR A 55 8.63 3.55 10.22
N HIS A 56 8.39 4.33 11.26
CA HIS A 56 9.24 5.47 11.61
C HIS A 56 10.57 5.01 12.23
N GLU A 57 10.57 3.86 12.93
CA GLU A 57 11.80 3.25 13.44
C GLU A 57 12.73 2.82 12.29
N VAL A 58 12.16 2.15 11.28
CA VAL A 58 12.92 1.74 10.08
C VAL A 58 13.46 2.96 9.32
N ARG A 59 12.68 4.04 9.21
CA ARG A 59 13.14 5.27 8.57
C ARG A 59 14.31 5.94 9.31
N ARG A 60 14.33 5.89 10.63
CA ARG A 60 15.40 6.44 11.47
C ARG A 60 16.67 5.56 11.48
N THR A 61 16.51 4.27 11.26
CA THR A 61 17.64 3.33 11.29
C THR A 61 18.60 3.65 10.15
N PRO A 62 19.89 3.88 10.43
CA PRO A 62 20.88 4.09 9.39
C PRO A 62 20.90 2.87 8.46
N LYS A 63 20.78 3.12 7.17
CA LYS A 63 20.90 2.06 6.16
C LYS A 63 22.36 1.59 6.13
N SER A 64 22.55 0.29 5.95
CA SER A 64 23.91 -0.26 5.75
C SER A 64 24.60 0.50 4.61
N PRO A 65 25.86 0.95 4.79
CA PRO A 65 26.59 1.70 3.77
C PRO A 65 26.60 1.01 2.41
N ASP A 66 26.70 -0.32 2.42
CA ASP A 66 26.79 -1.14 1.20
C ASP A 66 25.47 -1.12 0.40
N LEU A 67 24.34 -1.04 1.09
CA LEU A 67 23.01 -1.06 0.45
C LEU A 67 22.41 0.35 0.23
N SER A 68 22.90 1.37 0.97
CA SER A 68 22.36 2.72 0.87
C SER A 68 22.57 3.36 -0.52
N ASN A 69 23.56 2.89 -1.26
CA ASN A 69 23.92 3.40 -2.57
C ASN A 69 23.23 2.67 -3.73
N TYR A 70 22.47 1.59 -3.46
CA TYR A 70 21.78 0.88 -4.52
C TYR A 70 20.47 1.58 -4.89
N GLY A 71 20.43 2.18 -6.11
CA GLY A 71 19.21 2.64 -6.76
C GLY A 71 18.30 1.46 -7.15
N LEU A 72 17.05 1.75 -7.52
CA LEU A 72 16.13 0.72 -8.03
C LEU A 72 16.70 0.00 -9.25
N LYS A 73 17.42 0.69 -10.11
CA LYS A 73 18.11 0.12 -11.28
C LYS A 73 19.10 -0.99 -10.91
N THR A 74 19.92 -0.77 -9.88
CA THR A 74 20.88 -1.79 -9.42
C THR A 74 20.16 -2.99 -8.81
N ILE A 75 19.10 -2.74 -8.06
CA ILE A 75 18.24 -3.80 -7.49
C ILE A 75 17.62 -4.63 -8.61
N LEU A 76 17.05 -3.99 -9.63
CA LEU A 76 16.48 -4.66 -10.78
C LEU A 76 17.49 -5.60 -11.44
N HIS A 77 18.70 -5.10 -11.71
CA HIS A 77 19.74 -5.91 -12.35
C HIS A 77 20.11 -7.16 -11.53
N ILE A 78 20.17 -7.04 -10.20
CA ILE A 78 20.44 -8.18 -9.32
C ILE A 78 19.27 -9.19 -9.36
N LEU A 79 18.02 -8.71 -9.35
CA LEU A 79 16.85 -9.58 -9.37
C LEU A 79 16.67 -10.27 -10.73
N GLU A 80 16.97 -9.60 -11.84
CA GLU A 80 16.92 -10.18 -13.18
C GLU A 80 17.92 -11.32 -13.37
N SER A 81 19.11 -11.23 -12.74
CA SER A 81 20.13 -12.28 -12.84
C SER A 81 19.82 -13.51 -11.98
N PHE A 82 18.84 -13.45 -11.10
CA PHE A 82 18.56 -14.48 -10.09
C PHE A 82 18.34 -15.87 -10.69
N ASN A 83 17.52 -16.00 -11.73
CA ASN A 83 17.20 -17.30 -12.33
C ASN A 83 18.43 -17.93 -12.99
N ASP A 84 19.26 -17.12 -13.66
CA ASP A 84 20.49 -17.58 -14.28
C ASP A 84 21.53 -17.99 -13.23
N ASP A 85 21.68 -17.18 -12.20
CA ASP A 85 22.58 -17.46 -11.07
C ASP A 85 22.15 -18.75 -10.33
N LEU A 86 20.86 -18.95 -10.15
CA LEU A 86 20.32 -20.16 -9.50
C LEU A 86 20.57 -21.40 -10.36
N ALA A 87 20.36 -21.32 -11.68
CA ALA A 87 20.61 -22.42 -12.61
C ALA A 87 22.10 -22.81 -12.61
N VAL A 88 22.99 -21.83 -12.64
CA VAL A 88 24.46 -22.08 -12.60
C VAL A 88 24.89 -22.64 -11.26
N SER A 89 24.39 -22.09 -10.13
CA SER A 89 24.76 -22.53 -8.78
C SER A 89 24.32 -23.95 -8.48
N GLY A 90 23.14 -24.35 -8.95
CA GLY A 90 22.61 -25.71 -8.83
C GLY A 90 23.47 -26.79 -9.54
N LEU A 91 24.27 -26.39 -10.54
CA LEU A 91 25.25 -27.27 -11.20
C LEU A 91 26.57 -27.39 -10.44
N LEU A 92 26.83 -26.47 -9.48
CA LEU A 92 28.12 -26.40 -8.77
C LEU A 92 28.06 -27.06 -7.38
N SER A 93 27.21 -26.63 -6.49
CA SER A 93 27.01 -27.19 -5.16
C SER A 93 25.78 -26.61 -4.46
N ASP A 94 25.23 -27.37 -3.49
CA ASP A 94 24.11 -26.90 -2.66
C ASP A 94 24.47 -25.63 -1.86
N GLU A 95 25.71 -25.52 -1.35
CA GLU A 95 26.17 -24.32 -0.63
C GLU A 95 26.09 -23.05 -1.49
N LYS A 96 26.46 -23.15 -2.78
CA LYS A 96 26.38 -22.01 -3.69
C LYS A 96 24.95 -21.65 -4.05
N MET A 97 24.08 -22.63 -4.13
CA MET A 97 22.65 -22.41 -4.30
C MET A 97 22.06 -21.66 -3.10
N ASP A 98 22.40 -22.05 -1.88
CA ASP A 98 21.98 -21.37 -0.66
C ASP A 98 22.51 -19.93 -0.59
N GLU A 99 23.74 -19.66 -1.05
CA GLU A 99 24.28 -18.29 -1.15
C GLU A 99 23.48 -17.42 -2.13
N VAL A 100 23.09 -17.96 -3.29
CA VAL A 100 22.27 -17.26 -4.29
C VAL A 100 20.89 -16.96 -3.74
N LEU A 101 20.22 -17.95 -3.12
CA LEU A 101 18.91 -17.78 -2.50
C LEU A 101 18.94 -16.71 -1.39
N LYS A 102 19.95 -16.76 -0.52
CA LYS A 102 20.11 -15.76 0.54
C LYS A 102 20.34 -14.36 -0.01
N ARG A 103 21.19 -14.21 -1.04
CA ARG A 103 21.42 -12.92 -1.70
C ARG A 103 20.15 -12.36 -2.29
N HIS A 104 19.34 -13.20 -2.95
CA HIS A 104 18.05 -12.82 -3.49
C HIS A 104 17.09 -12.34 -2.39
N GLU A 105 16.96 -13.12 -1.31
CA GLU A 105 16.11 -12.75 -0.16
C GLU A 105 16.54 -11.41 0.46
N ASP A 106 17.84 -11.21 0.65
CA ASP A 106 18.39 -9.96 1.21
C ASP A 106 18.14 -8.77 0.26
N THR A 107 18.25 -9.00 -1.05
CA THR A 107 17.93 -7.99 -2.07
C THR A 107 16.44 -7.62 -2.05
N LEU A 108 15.54 -8.60 -1.94
CA LEU A 108 14.10 -8.37 -1.81
C LEU A 108 13.73 -7.61 -0.54
N LYS A 109 14.33 -7.96 0.60
CA LYS A 109 14.15 -7.22 1.86
C LYS A 109 14.58 -5.77 1.70
N PHE A 110 15.73 -5.56 1.07
CA PHE A 110 16.25 -4.21 0.84
C PHE A 110 15.34 -3.42 -0.11
N MET A 111 14.93 -4.01 -1.24
CA MET A 111 13.97 -3.42 -2.18
C MET A 111 12.69 -3.00 -1.46
N PHE A 112 12.14 -3.89 -0.65
CA PHE A 112 10.92 -3.63 0.11
C PHE A 112 11.08 -2.44 1.06
N ILE A 113 12.11 -2.47 1.91
CA ILE A 113 12.37 -1.41 2.90
C ILE A 113 12.64 -0.07 2.20
N ARG A 114 13.45 -0.07 1.15
CA ARG A 114 13.75 1.13 0.36
C ARG A 114 12.48 1.74 -0.23
N THR A 115 11.67 0.92 -0.89
CA THR A 115 10.43 1.36 -1.55
C THR A 115 9.40 1.83 -0.54
N TRP A 116 9.21 1.07 0.53
CA TRP A 116 8.27 1.39 1.60
C TRP A 116 8.60 2.70 2.30
N THR A 117 9.88 2.93 2.63
CA THR A 117 10.32 4.10 3.40
C THR A 117 10.64 5.34 2.56
N ASN A 118 10.68 5.23 1.24
CA ASN A 118 10.83 6.38 0.35
C ASN A 118 9.50 7.16 0.29
N SER A 119 9.48 8.39 0.80
CA SER A 119 8.25 9.21 0.88
C SER A 119 7.84 9.83 -0.46
N ALA A 120 8.78 10.14 -1.32
CA ALA A 120 8.51 10.76 -2.62
C ALA A 120 9.53 10.29 -3.66
N TRP A 121 9.05 9.92 -4.85
CA TRP A 121 9.90 9.55 -5.97
C TRP A 121 10.50 10.76 -6.68
N THR A 122 11.77 10.65 -7.00
CA THR A 122 12.41 11.49 -8.01
C THR A 122 11.99 11.04 -9.42
N PRO A 123 12.22 11.83 -10.47
CA PRO A 123 12.04 11.38 -11.86
C PRO A 123 12.86 10.13 -12.18
N GLU A 124 14.06 9.98 -11.59
CA GLU A 124 14.92 8.80 -11.77
C GLU A 124 14.30 7.56 -11.10
N ASP A 125 13.78 7.68 -9.86
CA ASP A 125 13.07 6.58 -9.20
C ASP A 125 11.86 6.12 -10.03
N GLU A 126 11.15 7.04 -10.67
CA GLU A 126 10.00 6.75 -11.54
C GLU A 126 10.42 5.95 -12.78
N GLU A 127 11.50 6.37 -13.44
CA GLU A 127 12.03 5.68 -14.63
C GLU A 127 12.53 4.27 -14.27
N ASP A 128 13.27 4.14 -13.17
CA ASP A 128 13.75 2.84 -12.68
C ASP A 128 12.57 1.91 -12.33
N ALA A 129 11.53 2.43 -11.69
CA ALA A 129 10.34 1.66 -11.37
C ALA A 129 9.55 1.25 -12.63
N LYS A 130 9.50 2.09 -13.67
CA LYS A 130 8.94 1.72 -14.97
C LYS A 130 9.74 0.60 -15.64
N ALA A 131 11.07 0.64 -15.52
CA ALA A 131 11.93 -0.44 -16.00
C ALA A 131 11.65 -1.76 -15.26
N MET A 132 11.41 -1.72 -13.93
CA MET A 132 11.00 -2.92 -13.17
C MET A 132 9.67 -3.50 -13.68
N LEU A 133 8.69 -2.64 -14.01
CA LEU A 133 7.39 -3.07 -14.53
C LEU A 133 7.51 -3.69 -15.95
N ALA A 134 8.41 -3.19 -16.76
CA ALA A 134 8.63 -3.63 -18.15
C ALA A 134 9.54 -4.85 -18.25
N SER A 135 10.21 -5.27 -17.16
CA SER A 135 11.16 -6.38 -17.20
C SER A 135 10.46 -7.74 -17.35
N GLU A 136 10.81 -8.48 -18.39
CA GLU A 136 10.37 -9.86 -18.60
C GLU A 136 11.17 -10.89 -17.78
N LEU A 137 12.33 -10.47 -17.24
CA LEU A 137 13.23 -11.34 -16.47
C LEU A 137 12.93 -11.31 -14.98
N LEU A 138 12.25 -10.25 -14.49
CA LEU A 138 11.90 -10.11 -13.10
C LEU A 138 10.79 -11.11 -12.71
N PRO A 139 11.00 -11.96 -11.69
CA PRO A 139 9.96 -12.86 -11.20
C PRO A 139 8.68 -12.11 -10.80
N GLY A 140 7.52 -12.63 -11.21
CA GLY A 140 6.23 -11.99 -10.92
C GLY A 140 5.95 -11.81 -9.42
N ASP A 141 6.44 -12.72 -8.58
CA ASP A 141 6.29 -12.64 -7.12
C ASP A 141 7.14 -11.51 -6.52
N ASP A 142 8.33 -11.27 -7.08
CA ASP A 142 9.20 -10.16 -6.68
C ASP A 142 8.55 -8.81 -7.03
N LEU A 143 7.96 -8.72 -8.22
CA LEU A 143 7.21 -7.55 -8.64
C LEU A 143 5.95 -7.35 -7.78
N CYS A 144 5.27 -8.42 -7.38
CA CYS A 144 4.16 -8.36 -6.42
C CYS A 144 4.60 -7.80 -5.06
N LEU A 145 5.79 -8.15 -4.60
CA LEU A 145 6.37 -7.61 -3.37
C LEU A 145 6.65 -6.11 -3.51
N PHE A 146 7.19 -5.68 -4.66
CA PHE A 146 7.41 -4.27 -4.98
C PHE A 146 6.09 -3.47 -4.96
N VAL A 147 5.03 -3.96 -5.63
CA VAL A 147 3.69 -3.37 -5.59
C VAL A 147 3.17 -3.21 -4.17
N SER A 148 3.39 -4.22 -3.32
CA SER A 148 2.97 -4.17 -1.92
C SER A 148 3.72 -3.10 -1.13
N ALA A 149 5.05 -3.04 -1.28
CA ALA A 149 5.89 -2.03 -0.64
C ALA A 149 5.48 -0.61 -1.06
N LEU A 150 5.19 -0.43 -2.35
CA LEU A 150 4.74 0.84 -2.92
C LEU A 150 3.38 1.27 -2.36
N THR A 151 2.43 0.34 -2.28
CA THR A 151 1.11 0.60 -1.67
C THR A 151 1.25 1.03 -0.22
N LEU A 152 2.06 0.32 0.57
CA LEU A 152 2.32 0.68 1.97
C LEU A 152 3.03 2.03 2.11
N SER A 153 3.94 2.36 1.18
CA SER A 153 4.56 3.69 1.12
C SER A 153 3.53 4.79 0.89
N LEU A 154 2.60 4.57 -0.03
CA LEU A 154 1.52 5.51 -0.34
C LEU A 154 0.52 5.68 0.81
N MET A 155 0.32 4.66 1.65
CA MET A 155 -0.50 4.80 2.86
C MET A 155 0.11 5.77 3.88
N GLU A 156 1.43 5.93 3.87
CA GLU A 156 2.13 6.85 4.76
C GLU A 156 2.31 8.26 4.16
N CYS A 157 2.50 8.38 2.85
CA CYS A 157 2.69 9.67 2.18
C CYS A 157 2.14 9.64 0.75
N PHE A 158 1.40 10.69 0.39
CA PHE A 158 0.87 10.83 -0.97
C PHE A 158 2.00 11.12 -1.96
N ASP A 159 2.03 10.39 -3.07
CA ASP A 159 2.91 10.65 -4.21
C ASP A 159 2.19 10.30 -5.52
N LEU A 160 1.98 11.31 -6.38
CA LEU A 160 1.26 11.14 -7.64
C LEU A 160 1.98 10.19 -8.60
N ARG A 161 3.33 10.22 -8.68
CA ARG A 161 4.10 9.31 -9.55
C ARG A 161 3.89 7.85 -9.19
N LYS A 162 3.91 7.56 -7.89
CA LYS A 162 3.66 6.21 -7.37
C LYS A 162 2.24 5.73 -7.67
N ILE A 163 1.25 6.63 -7.55
CA ILE A 163 -0.14 6.28 -7.87
C ILE A 163 -0.29 6.00 -9.35
N MET A 164 0.29 6.84 -10.22
CA MET A 164 0.28 6.63 -11.67
C MET A 164 0.93 5.29 -12.04
N TRP A 165 2.06 4.97 -11.42
CA TRP A 165 2.72 3.68 -11.60
C TRP A 165 1.85 2.47 -11.16
N LEU A 166 1.08 2.57 -10.07
CA LEU A 166 0.12 1.53 -9.69
C LEU A 166 -0.97 1.32 -10.74
N LEU A 167 -1.42 2.41 -11.38
CA LEU A 167 -2.38 2.31 -12.47
C LEU A 167 -1.77 1.67 -13.72
N ASP A 168 -0.50 1.96 -14.01
CA ASP A 168 0.24 1.31 -15.10
C ASP A 168 0.46 -0.19 -14.80
N ALA A 169 0.75 -0.54 -13.54
CA ALA A 169 0.92 -1.92 -13.10
C ALA A 169 -0.37 -2.76 -13.17
N TYR A 170 -1.56 -2.14 -13.18
CA TYR A 170 -2.81 -2.85 -13.45
C TYR A 170 -2.85 -3.44 -14.87
N GLU A 171 -2.19 -2.83 -15.83
CA GLU A 171 -2.15 -3.33 -17.21
C GLU A 171 -1.09 -4.42 -17.42
N HIS A 172 -0.36 -4.82 -16.38
CA HIS A 172 0.67 -5.84 -16.47
C HIS A 172 0.06 -7.22 -16.79
N PRO A 173 0.69 -8.03 -17.68
CA PRO A 173 0.15 -9.34 -18.12
C PRO A 173 0.06 -10.37 -16.99
N ASN A 174 0.88 -10.26 -15.95
CA ASN A 174 0.77 -11.15 -14.78
C ASN A 174 -0.42 -10.71 -13.92
N VAL A 175 -1.43 -11.59 -13.82
CA VAL A 175 -2.68 -11.34 -13.10
C VAL A 175 -2.46 -11.02 -11.63
N ASN A 176 -1.47 -11.63 -10.97
CA ASN A 176 -1.19 -11.37 -9.56
C ASN A 176 -0.68 -9.94 -9.34
N VAL A 177 0.18 -9.46 -10.26
CA VAL A 177 0.67 -8.08 -10.25
C VAL A 177 -0.47 -7.11 -10.50
N SER A 178 -1.22 -7.32 -11.59
CA SER A 178 -2.37 -6.51 -11.98
C SER A 178 -3.40 -6.35 -10.86
N GLN A 179 -3.87 -7.46 -10.30
CA GLN A 179 -4.88 -7.45 -9.24
C GLN A 179 -4.35 -6.79 -7.96
N ARG A 180 -3.10 -7.03 -7.59
CA ARG A 180 -2.47 -6.42 -6.43
C ARG A 180 -2.32 -4.91 -6.59
N ALA A 181 -1.94 -4.46 -7.78
CA ALA A 181 -1.83 -3.05 -8.11
C ALA A 181 -3.19 -2.33 -8.04
N LEU A 182 -4.26 -2.95 -8.58
CA LEU A 182 -5.60 -2.39 -8.51
C LEU A 182 -6.12 -2.30 -7.07
N VAL A 183 -5.92 -3.35 -6.26
CA VAL A 183 -6.27 -3.32 -4.82
C VAL A 183 -5.53 -2.19 -4.13
N GLY A 184 -4.22 -2.06 -4.37
CA GLY A 184 -3.41 -0.96 -3.85
C GLY A 184 -3.96 0.40 -4.24
N ALA A 185 -4.23 0.62 -5.53
CA ALA A 185 -4.80 1.87 -6.04
C ALA A 185 -6.16 2.21 -5.38
N MET A 186 -7.05 1.22 -5.22
CA MET A 186 -8.36 1.42 -4.59
C MET A 186 -8.24 1.82 -3.11
N ILE A 187 -7.31 1.20 -2.36
CA ILE A 187 -7.03 1.58 -0.97
C ILE A 187 -6.54 3.05 -0.92
N ILE A 188 -5.62 3.41 -1.80
CA ILE A 188 -5.05 4.76 -1.86
C ILE A 188 -6.10 5.79 -2.27
N PHE A 189 -6.96 5.48 -3.23
CA PHE A 189 -8.08 6.35 -3.61
C PHE A 189 -9.06 6.56 -2.45
N HIS A 190 -9.32 5.53 -1.66
CA HIS A 190 -10.15 5.65 -0.47
C HIS A 190 -9.51 6.58 0.58
N ILE A 191 -8.22 6.41 0.86
CA ILE A 191 -7.48 7.23 1.85
C ILE A 191 -7.44 8.70 1.43
N TYR A 192 -7.11 8.97 0.15
CA TYR A 192 -6.89 10.32 -0.36
C TYR A 192 -8.07 10.92 -1.15
N ARG A 193 -9.27 10.36 -1.03
CA ARG A 193 -10.46 10.76 -1.81
C ARG A 193 -10.71 12.27 -1.85
N SER A 194 -10.38 12.99 -0.77
CA SER A 194 -10.56 14.45 -0.71
C SER A 194 -9.49 15.24 -1.48
N ARG A 195 -8.40 14.60 -1.91
CA ARG A 195 -7.29 15.23 -2.63
C ARG A 195 -7.33 14.97 -4.13
N LEU A 196 -7.93 13.86 -4.57
CA LEU A 196 -7.82 13.36 -5.95
C LEU A 196 -8.32 14.39 -6.98
N THR A 197 -9.33 15.18 -6.64
CA THR A 197 -9.90 16.21 -7.51
C THR A 197 -8.92 17.35 -7.85
N PHE A 198 -7.83 17.48 -7.10
CA PHE A 198 -6.80 18.49 -7.33
C PHE A 198 -5.67 17.99 -8.25
N TYR A 199 -5.77 16.77 -8.79
CA TYR A 199 -4.79 16.15 -9.67
C TYR A 199 -5.45 15.76 -11.01
N PRO A 200 -5.58 16.70 -11.96
CA PRO A 200 -6.27 16.47 -13.22
C PRO A 200 -5.62 15.36 -14.07
N GLU A 201 -4.29 15.16 -13.94
CA GLU A 201 -3.59 14.08 -14.63
C GLU A 201 -4.09 12.70 -14.16
N LEU A 202 -4.33 12.56 -12.86
CA LEU A 202 -4.86 11.31 -12.29
C LEU A 202 -6.28 11.04 -12.77
N ILE A 203 -7.13 12.08 -12.82
CA ILE A 203 -8.50 11.94 -13.32
C ILE A 203 -8.47 11.47 -14.78
N LYS A 204 -7.68 12.13 -15.62
CA LYS A 204 -7.52 11.72 -17.03
C LYS A 204 -7.02 10.29 -17.19
N ARG A 205 -6.10 9.85 -16.32
CA ARG A 205 -5.59 8.48 -16.36
C ARG A 205 -6.69 7.47 -16.00
N VAL A 206 -7.49 7.76 -14.99
CA VAL A 206 -8.64 6.91 -14.60
C VAL A 206 -9.69 6.87 -15.71
N ASP A 207 -10.01 8.01 -16.34
CA ASP A 207 -10.95 8.08 -17.47
C ASP A 207 -10.47 7.18 -18.63
N LEU A 208 -9.17 7.19 -18.95
CA LEU A 208 -8.59 6.29 -19.95
C LEU A 208 -8.69 4.81 -19.56
N MET A 209 -8.50 4.48 -18.28
CA MET A 209 -8.64 3.10 -17.79
C MET A 209 -10.08 2.59 -17.88
N GLU A 210 -11.08 3.47 -17.84
CA GLU A 210 -12.48 3.07 -18.06
C GLU A 210 -12.76 2.51 -19.47
N GLU A 211 -11.88 2.76 -20.43
CA GLU A 211 -11.93 2.15 -21.76
C GLU A 211 -11.53 0.66 -21.76
N ILE A 212 -10.83 0.19 -20.71
CA ILE A 212 -10.46 -1.21 -20.52
C ILE A 212 -11.69 -1.99 -20.10
N PRO A 213 -12.15 -3.00 -20.87
CA PRO A 213 -13.44 -3.67 -20.64
C PRO A 213 -13.60 -4.29 -19.24
N SER A 214 -12.52 -4.85 -18.68
CA SER A 214 -12.53 -5.50 -17.36
C SER A 214 -12.44 -4.54 -16.18
N PHE A 215 -11.94 -3.31 -16.39
CA PHE A 215 -11.59 -2.38 -15.32
C PHE A 215 -12.78 -2.09 -14.39
N ARG A 216 -13.93 -1.75 -14.95
CA ARG A 216 -15.14 -1.44 -14.17
C ARG A 216 -15.61 -2.63 -13.33
N GLU A 217 -15.52 -3.84 -13.88
CA GLU A 217 -15.91 -5.06 -13.15
C GLU A 217 -14.94 -5.37 -12.02
N ASP A 218 -13.65 -5.23 -12.27
CA ASP A 218 -12.60 -5.46 -11.28
C ASP A 218 -12.68 -4.43 -10.14
N VAL A 219 -12.85 -3.15 -10.46
CA VAL A 219 -13.10 -2.09 -9.47
C VAL A 219 -14.35 -2.39 -8.63
N ALA A 220 -15.46 -2.76 -9.28
CA ALA A 220 -16.70 -3.08 -8.58
C ALA A 220 -16.54 -4.30 -7.66
N ARG A 221 -15.77 -5.31 -8.09
CA ARG A 221 -15.45 -6.50 -7.29
C ARG A 221 -14.64 -6.14 -6.04
N ILE A 222 -13.58 -5.35 -6.20
CA ILE A 222 -12.74 -4.91 -5.08
C ILE A 222 -13.53 -4.02 -4.13
N TYR A 223 -14.29 -3.06 -4.65
CA TYR A 223 -15.10 -2.17 -3.83
C TYR A 223 -16.14 -2.95 -3.00
N ARG A 224 -16.77 -3.96 -3.59
CA ARG A 224 -17.69 -4.86 -2.87
C ARG A 224 -16.97 -5.59 -1.73
N GLN A 225 -15.76 -6.09 -1.96
CA GLN A 225 -14.96 -6.74 -0.91
C GLN A 225 -14.58 -5.76 0.21
N MET A 226 -14.22 -4.52 -0.12
CA MET A 226 -13.96 -3.48 0.90
C MET A 226 -15.18 -3.20 1.78
N LEU A 227 -16.38 -3.13 1.18
CA LEU A 227 -17.63 -2.96 1.94
C LEU A 227 -17.90 -4.18 2.84
N LEU A 228 -17.70 -5.40 2.34
CA LEU A 228 -17.88 -6.61 3.13
C LEU A 228 -16.87 -6.67 4.31
N CYS A 229 -15.64 -6.23 4.11
CA CYS A 229 -14.66 -6.14 5.21
C CYS A 229 -15.10 -5.17 6.31
N GLN A 230 -15.68 -4.02 5.95
CA GLN A 230 -16.21 -3.06 6.93
C GLN A 230 -17.40 -3.64 7.73
N GLU A 231 -18.29 -4.38 7.06
CA GLU A 231 -19.39 -5.05 7.74
C GLU A 231 -18.89 -6.18 8.66
N THR A 232 -17.87 -6.94 8.22
CA THR A 232 -17.26 -8.00 9.03
C THR A 232 -16.66 -7.44 10.32
N GLU A 233 -16.02 -6.28 10.26
CA GLU A 233 -15.46 -5.62 11.45
C GLU A 233 -16.55 -5.23 12.45
N LYS A 234 -17.68 -4.71 11.97
CA LYS A 234 -18.85 -4.41 12.83
C LYS A 234 -19.43 -5.67 13.46
N ILE A 235 -19.52 -6.76 12.68
CA ILE A 235 -20.02 -8.04 13.17
C ILE A 235 -19.06 -8.62 14.21
N ASP A 236 -17.75 -8.61 13.97
CA ASP A 236 -16.74 -9.10 14.92
C ASP A 236 -16.78 -8.31 16.23
N LYS A 237 -16.90 -7.00 16.16
CA LYS A 237 -17.07 -6.15 17.33
C LYS A 237 -18.32 -6.53 18.12
N LYS A 238 -19.46 -6.69 17.45
CA LYS A 238 -20.73 -7.10 18.07
C LYS A 238 -20.65 -8.49 18.70
N MET A 239 -19.96 -9.42 18.00
CA MET A 239 -19.72 -10.76 18.54
C MET A 239 -18.93 -10.71 19.84
N ARG A 240 -17.85 -9.94 19.88
CA ARG A 240 -16.96 -9.85 21.07
C ARG A 240 -17.59 -9.07 22.23
N GLU A 241 -18.29 -7.99 21.93
CA GLU A 241 -18.81 -7.07 22.97
C GLU A 241 -20.18 -7.49 23.51
N GLU A 242 -21.02 -8.13 22.69
CA GLU A 242 -22.41 -8.46 23.05
C GLU A 242 -22.63 -9.97 23.14
N ILE A 243 -22.38 -10.72 22.05
CA ILE A 243 -22.81 -12.11 21.90
C ILE A 243 -21.99 -13.05 22.78
N ILE A 244 -20.67 -12.98 22.72
CA ILE A 244 -19.78 -13.87 23.51
C ILE A 244 -19.99 -13.68 25.02
N PRO A 245 -20.06 -12.46 25.58
CA PRO A 245 -20.35 -12.30 27.01
C PRO A 245 -21.73 -12.79 27.41
N GLU A 246 -22.74 -12.65 26.55
CA GLU A 246 -24.10 -13.17 26.81
C GLU A 246 -24.12 -14.70 26.77
N MET A 247 -23.46 -15.32 25.81
CA MET A 247 -23.30 -16.78 25.77
C MET A 247 -22.59 -17.32 27.01
N LEU A 248 -21.52 -16.67 27.46
CA LEU A 248 -20.79 -17.07 28.67
C LEU A 248 -21.63 -16.95 29.92
N LYS A 249 -22.48 -15.93 30.05
CA LYS A 249 -23.46 -15.79 31.19
C LYS A 249 -24.49 -16.91 31.14
N ASN A 250 -25.01 -17.25 29.96
CA ASN A 250 -25.99 -18.30 29.78
C ASN A 250 -25.43 -19.71 30.03
N VAL A 251 -24.18 -19.97 29.61
CA VAL A 251 -23.47 -21.22 29.92
C VAL A 251 -23.23 -21.36 31.44
N SER A 252 -22.95 -20.28 32.14
CA SER A 252 -22.81 -20.29 33.61
C SER A 252 -24.14 -20.58 34.31
N SER A 253 -25.26 -20.13 33.77
CA SER A 253 -26.59 -20.46 34.26
C SER A 253 -27.02 -21.88 33.93
N MET A 254 -26.61 -22.44 32.80
CA MET A 254 -26.85 -23.85 32.42
C MET A 254 -26.03 -24.83 33.27
N LYS A 255 -24.85 -24.48 33.73
CA LYS A 255 -24.08 -25.31 34.68
C LYS A 255 -24.78 -25.48 36.04
N ASN A 256 -25.69 -24.56 36.40
CA ASN A 256 -26.50 -24.65 37.62
C ASN A 256 -27.82 -25.42 37.41
N MET A 257 -28.18 -25.80 36.18
CA MET A 257 -29.22 -26.80 35.92
C MET A 257 -28.52 -28.17 35.95
N ARG A 258 -28.54 -28.79 37.14
CA ARG A 258 -28.32 -30.22 37.29
C ARG A 258 -29.38 -30.91 36.45
N PHE A 259 -28.97 -31.51 35.33
CA PHE A 259 -29.76 -32.59 34.73
C PHE A 259 -29.80 -33.69 35.75
N GLY A 260 -30.94 -33.83 36.47
CA GLY A 260 -31.22 -34.97 37.31
C GLY A 260 -31.37 -36.21 36.41
N PHE A 261 -30.30 -36.97 36.26
CA PHE A 261 -30.41 -38.36 35.99
C PHE A 261 -30.67 -39.03 37.34
N GLU A 262 -31.92 -39.40 37.60
CA GLU A 262 -32.27 -40.43 38.59
C GLU A 262 -31.74 -41.74 38.04
N GLU A 263 -30.65 -42.28 38.60
CA GLU A 263 -30.33 -43.67 38.55
C GLU A 263 -31.41 -44.40 39.34
N SER A 264 -32.27 -45.14 38.61
CA SER A 264 -33.14 -46.15 39.20
C SER A 264 -32.29 -47.33 39.60
N ASP A 265 -31.97 -47.44 40.88
CA ASP A 265 -31.48 -48.67 41.50
C ASP A 265 -32.59 -49.74 41.37
N GLU A 266 -32.49 -50.61 40.41
CA GLU A 266 -33.19 -51.87 40.41
C GLU A 266 -32.42 -52.82 41.34
N GLU A 267 -32.91 -52.93 42.59
CA GLU A 267 -32.60 -54.03 43.48
C GLU A 267 -33.09 -55.35 42.85
N ASN A 268 -32.14 -56.20 42.52
CA ASN A 268 -32.43 -57.64 42.33
C ASN A 268 -32.54 -58.28 43.67
N ASN A 269 -33.77 -58.69 44.03
CA ASN A 269 -34.04 -59.77 44.97
C ASN A 269 -34.52 -60.97 44.22
N ASP A 270 -33.88 -62.09 44.51
CA ASP A 270 -34.06 -63.54 44.31
C ASP A 270 -33.28 -64.19 43.21
#